data_c815e6e5526347302e84103bf73ba838
#
_entry.id   c815e6e5526347302e84103bf73ba838
#
_cell.length_a   1.000
_cell.length_b   1.000
_cell.length_c   1.000
_cell.angle_alpha   90.00
_cell.angle_beta   90.00
_cell.angle_gamma   90.00
#
_symmetry.space_group_name_H-M   'P 1'
#
loop_
_entity.id
_entity.type
_entity.pdbx_description
1 polymer ?
#
loop_
_entity_poly.entity_id
_entity_poly.type
_entity_poly.pdbx_seq_one_letter_code
_entity_poly.pdbx_strand_id
1 'polypeptide(L)'
;MNKADLVDKIAGACEISKAAATTAIDTAVSSITGALRKGDRVALIGFGTFSVSQRKARNGRNPQTGATIKIAARRVAKFTPGAELKKTVNKK
;
A
#
# COMPACT_ATOMS: atom_id res chain seq x y z
N MET A 1 15.50 3.10 -0.61
CA MET A 1 14.90 3.74 -1.80
C MET A 1 13.75 4.61 -1.37
N ASN A 2 13.69 5.81 -1.91
CA ASN A 2 12.58 6.73 -1.66
C ASN A 2 11.94 7.14 -2.98
N LYS A 3 10.97 8.06 -2.93
CA LYS A 3 10.27 8.51 -4.13
C LYS A 3 11.22 9.11 -5.16
N ALA A 4 12.20 9.89 -4.73
CA ALA A 4 13.16 10.52 -5.64
C ALA A 4 13.99 9.47 -6.39
N ASP A 5 14.43 8.43 -5.70
CA ASP A 5 15.17 7.32 -6.33
C ASP A 5 14.31 6.60 -7.36
N LEU A 6 13.03 6.40 -7.04
CA LEU A 6 12.09 5.74 -7.94
C LEU A 6 11.83 6.61 -9.19
N VAL A 7 11.70 7.92 -9.00
CA VAL A 7 11.55 8.88 -10.12
C VAL A 7 12.74 8.76 -11.07
N ASP A 8 13.96 8.75 -10.54
CA ASP A 8 15.17 8.64 -11.34
C ASP A 8 15.21 7.35 -12.15
N LYS A 9 14.84 6.23 -11.52
CA LYS A 9 14.82 4.93 -12.20
C LYS A 9 13.78 4.88 -13.32
N ILE A 10 12.60 5.40 -13.07
CA ILE A 10 11.52 5.41 -14.07
C ILE A 10 11.89 6.34 -15.23
N ALA A 11 12.42 7.52 -14.91
CA ALA A 11 12.83 8.47 -15.94
C ALA A 11 13.88 7.85 -16.87
N GLY A 12 14.87 7.16 -16.29
CA GLY A 12 15.90 6.49 -17.08
C GLY A 12 15.38 5.32 -17.89
N ALA A 13 14.57 4.46 -17.28
CA ALA A 13 14.06 3.26 -17.94
C ALA A 13 13.07 3.58 -19.06
N CYS A 14 12.25 4.61 -18.88
CA CYS A 14 11.22 4.99 -19.85
C CYS A 14 11.68 6.08 -20.82
N GLU A 15 12.87 6.61 -20.62
CA GLU A 15 13.43 7.72 -21.43
C GLU A 15 12.50 8.93 -21.41
N ILE A 16 12.03 9.29 -20.24
CA ILE A 16 11.16 10.45 -20.02
C ILE A 16 11.81 11.41 -19.02
N SER A 17 11.28 12.61 -18.96
CA SER A 17 11.77 13.60 -17.99
C SER A 17 11.44 13.18 -16.56
N LYS A 18 12.18 13.72 -15.59
CA LYS A 18 11.88 13.49 -14.17
C LYS A 18 10.50 14.02 -13.81
N ALA A 19 10.08 15.13 -14.42
CA ALA A 19 8.73 15.67 -14.21
C ALA A 19 7.66 14.70 -14.68
N ALA A 20 7.84 14.09 -15.85
CA ALA A 20 6.91 13.08 -16.38
C ALA A 20 6.90 11.83 -15.49
N ALA A 21 8.07 11.39 -15.02
CA ALA A 21 8.18 10.23 -14.13
C ALA A 21 7.48 10.51 -12.79
N THR A 22 7.63 11.71 -12.25
CA THR A 22 6.94 12.11 -11.02
C THR A 22 5.43 12.05 -11.20
N THR A 23 4.94 12.59 -12.32
CA THR A 23 3.50 12.55 -12.63
C THR A 23 3.02 11.11 -12.76
N ALA A 24 3.80 10.23 -13.38
CA ALA A 24 3.46 8.81 -13.54
C ALA A 24 3.31 8.13 -12.17
N ILE A 25 4.26 8.36 -11.27
CA ILE A 25 4.22 7.79 -9.91
C ILE A 25 3.02 8.35 -9.13
N ASP A 26 2.83 9.66 -9.18
CA ASP A 26 1.72 10.30 -8.46
C ASP A 26 0.37 9.80 -8.98
N THR A 27 0.23 9.61 -10.28
CA THR A 27 -0.97 9.07 -10.88
C THR A 27 -1.23 7.64 -10.41
N ALA A 28 -0.19 6.80 -10.39
CA ALA A 28 -0.31 5.42 -9.92
C ALA A 28 -0.74 5.39 -8.46
N VAL A 29 -0.09 6.17 -7.60
CA VAL A 29 -0.42 6.22 -6.18
C VAL A 29 -1.83 6.75 -5.95
N SER A 30 -2.22 7.81 -6.65
CA SER A 30 -3.57 8.39 -6.55
C SER A 30 -4.63 7.41 -7.02
N SER A 31 -4.36 6.67 -8.08
CA SER A 31 -5.30 5.68 -8.62
C SER A 31 -5.51 4.53 -7.64
N ILE A 32 -4.42 4.03 -7.04
CA ILE A 32 -4.49 2.98 -6.03
C ILE A 32 -5.23 3.48 -4.79
N THR A 33 -4.90 4.67 -4.33
CA THR A 33 -5.55 5.28 -3.17
C THR A 33 -7.05 5.46 -3.41
N GLY A 34 -7.44 5.96 -4.59
CA GLY A 34 -8.84 6.15 -4.95
C GLY A 34 -9.62 4.85 -5.00
N ALA A 35 -9.02 3.78 -5.55
CA ALA A 35 -9.65 2.47 -5.60
C ALA A 35 -9.86 1.90 -4.20
N LEU A 36 -8.85 2.00 -3.34
CA LEU A 36 -8.94 1.51 -1.96
C LEU A 36 -9.95 2.30 -1.15
N ARG A 37 -10.06 3.59 -1.41
CA ARG A 37 -11.05 4.45 -0.74
C ARG A 37 -12.48 4.00 -1.04
N LYS A 38 -12.71 3.47 -2.24
CA LYS A 38 -14.01 2.91 -2.64
C LYS A 38 -14.21 1.48 -2.14
N GLY A 39 -13.19 0.88 -1.56
CA GLY A 39 -13.23 -0.51 -1.12
C GLY A 39 -12.84 -1.51 -2.20
N ASP A 40 -12.33 -1.04 -3.33
CA ASP A 40 -11.91 -1.91 -4.42
C ASP A 40 -10.53 -2.47 -4.18
N ARG A 41 -10.27 -3.62 -4.82
CA ARG A 41 -8.98 -4.28 -4.77
C ARG A 41 -8.15 -3.83 -5.98
N VAL A 42 -6.85 -3.65 -5.78
CA VAL A 42 -5.92 -3.34 -6.86
C VAL A 42 -4.89 -4.46 -6.96
N ALA A 43 -4.98 -5.25 -8.01
CA ALA A 43 -4.05 -6.37 -8.22
C ALA A 43 -3.03 -5.98 -9.28
N LEU A 44 -1.74 -6.10 -8.92
CA LEU A 44 -0.62 -5.89 -9.85
C LEU A 44 0.04 -7.24 -10.06
N ILE A 45 -0.18 -7.81 -11.26
CA ILE A 45 0.34 -9.13 -11.61
C ILE A 45 1.86 -9.14 -11.48
N GLY A 46 2.39 -10.14 -10.79
CA GLY A 46 3.82 -10.27 -10.57
C GLY A 46 4.36 -9.50 -9.36
N PHE A 47 3.53 -8.66 -8.76
CA PHE A 47 3.96 -7.85 -7.61
C PHE A 47 3.14 -8.16 -6.36
N GLY A 48 1.83 -7.91 -6.39
CA GLY A 48 0.97 -8.14 -5.23
C GLY A 48 -0.37 -7.48 -5.39
N THR A 49 -1.14 -7.52 -4.31
CA THR A 49 -2.50 -7.00 -4.30
C THR A 49 -2.69 -6.05 -3.14
N PHE A 50 -3.21 -4.86 -3.43
CA PHE A 50 -3.67 -3.92 -2.42
C PHE A 50 -5.14 -4.16 -2.16
N SER A 51 -5.55 -4.19 -0.90
CA SER A 51 -6.94 -4.42 -0.52
C SER A 51 -7.27 -3.62 0.73
N VAL A 52 -8.55 -3.58 1.06
CA VAL A 52 -9.03 -2.93 2.26
C VAL A 52 -9.64 -3.98 3.16
N SER A 53 -9.22 -3.99 4.41
CA SER A 53 -9.79 -4.84 5.44
C SER A 53 -10.54 -3.95 6.42
N GLN A 54 -11.78 -4.32 6.71
CA GLN A 54 -12.57 -3.59 7.69
C GLN A 54 -12.48 -4.29 9.04
N ARG A 55 -12.02 -3.55 10.04
CA ARG A 55 -11.96 -4.05 11.41
C ARG A 55 -13.21 -3.59 12.15
N LYS A 56 -13.91 -4.55 12.73
CA LYS A 56 -15.12 -4.26 13.51
C LYS A 56 -14.75 -3.57 14.82
N ALA A 57 -15.68 -2.78 15.33
CA ALA A 57 -15.55 -2.21 16.67
C ALA A 57 -15.41 -3.36 17.68
N ARG A 58 -14.55 -3.18 18.65
CA ARG A 58 -14.32 -4.17 19.70
C ARG A 58 -13.97 -3.51 21.01
N ASN A 59 -14.08 -4.26 22.09
CA ASN A 59 -13.62 -3.80 23.38
C ASN A 59 -12.17 -4.23 23.57
N GLY A 60 -11.33 -3.28 23.93
CA GLY A 60 -9.95 -3.55 24.30
C GLY A 60 -9.75 -3.28 25.76
N ARG A 61 -8.57 -3.60 26.29
CA ARG A 61 -8.24 -3.36 27.69
C ARG A 61 -7.03 -2.44 27.76
N ASN A 62 -7.12 -1.41 28.58
CA ASN A 62 -6.00 -0.52 28.84
C ASN A 62 -4.95 -1.29 29.68
N PRO A 63 -3.73 -1.49 29.18
CA PRO A 63 -2.72 -2.26 29.90
C PRO A 63 -2.23 -1.58 31.19
N GLN A 64 -2.41 -0.27 31.32
CA GLN A 64 -1.98 0.46 32.53
C GLN A 64 -3.02 0.46 33.61
N THR A 65 -4.28 0.61 33.26
CA THR A 65 -5.37 0.72 34.26
C THR A 65 -6.25 -0.52 34.34
N GLY A 66 -6.15 -1.39 33.34
CA GLY A 66 -7.04 -2.55 33.23
C GLY A 66 -8.46 -2.20 32.81
N ALA A 67 -8.74 -0.93 32.56
CA ALA A 67 -10.08 -0.48 32.17
C ALA A 67 -10.39 -0.95 30.73
N THR A 68 -11.65 -1.28 30.50
CA THR A 68 -12.13 -1.63 29.16
C THR A 68 -12.26 -0.37 28.34
N ILE A 69 -11.65 -0.37 27.16
CA ILE A 69 -11.77 0.73 26.20
C ILE A 69 -12.45 0.22 24.93
N LYS A 70 -13.25 1.08 24.33
CA LYS A 70 -13.96 0.76 23.11
C LYS A 70 -13.13 1.19 21.90
N ILE A 71 -12.77 0.21 21.07
CA ILE A 71 -12.01 0.47 19.84
C ILE A 71 -13.01 0.58 18.70
N ALA A 72 -13.05 1.74 18.05
CA ALA A 72 -13.99 2.00 16.94
C ALA A 72 -13.65 1.16 15.73
N ALA A 73 -14.68 0.85 14.93
CA ALA A 73 -14.49 0.20 13.65
C ALA A 73 -13.69 1.11 12.71
N ARG A 74 -12.81 0.51 11.90
CA ARG A 74 -12.01 1.27 10.95
C ARG A 74 -11.62 0.41 9.75
N ARG A 75 -11.31 1.08 8.65
CA ARG A 75 -10.82 0.43 7.45
C ARG A 75 -9.30 0.54 7.42
N VAL A 76 -8.65 -0.54 7.03
CA VAL A 76 -7.20 -0.63 6.99
C VAL A 76 -6.76 -1.07 5.61
N ALA A 77 -5.83 -0.34 5.02
CA ALA A 77 -5.21 -0.73 3.75
C ALA A 77 -4.22 -1.87 4.01
N LYS A 78 -4.29 -2.90 3.18
CA LYS A 78 -3.41 -4.06 3.28
C LYS A 78 -2.73 -4.31 1.95
N PHE A 79 -1.48 -4.78 2.02
CA PHE A 79 -0.74 -5.25 0.86
C PHE A 79 -0.42 -6.72 1.04
N THR A 80 -0.82 -7.54 0.07
CA THR A 80 -0.49 -8.96 0.04
C THR A 80 0.51 -9.20 -1.09
N PRO A 81 1.76 -9.56 -0.77
CA PRO A 81 2.74 -9.80 -1.83
C PRO A 81 2.37 -11.00 -2.67
N GLY A 82 2.63 -10.92 -3.96
CA GLY A 82 2.42 -12.03 -4.88
C GLY A 82 3.50 -13.09 -4.72
N ALA A 83 3.26 -14.27 -5.32
CA ALA A 83 4.20 -15.39 -5.24
C ALA A 83 5.58 -15.02 -5.79
N GLU A 84 5.62 -14.28 -6.88
CA GLU A 84 6.86 -13.84 -7.51
C GLU A 84 7.66 -12.91 -6.59
N LEU A 85 6.98 -11.95 -5.96
CA LEU A 85 7.63 -11.02 -5.05
C LEU A 85 8.16 -11.76 -3.82
N LYS A 86 7.38 -12.70 -3.27
CA LYS A 86 7.83 -13.50 -2.13
C LYS A 86 9.09 -14.28 -2.44
N LYS A 87 9.15 -14.91 -3.61
CA LYS A 87 10.33 -15.65 -4.05
C LYS A 87 11.54 -14.74 -4.17
N THR A 88 11.38 -13.58 -4.78
CA THR A 88 12.46 -12.62 -4.98
C THR A 88 13.03 -12.12 -3.65
N VAL A 89 12.15 -11.80 -2.69
CA VAL A 89 12.56 -11.30 -1.38
C VAL A 89 13.27 -12.37 -0.56
N ASN A 90 12.83 -13.63 -0.66
CA ASN A 90 13.42 -14.74 0.08
C ASN A 90 14.67 -15.31 -0.59
N LYS A 91 14.97 -14.90 -1.80
CA LYS A 91 16.15 -15.35 -2.53
C LYS A 91 17.39 -14.66 -1.97
N LYS A 92 18.37 -15.44 -1.55
CA LYS A 92 19.66 -14.92 -1.04
C LYS A 92 20.65 -14.68 -2.18
#